data_c894830d3f09c322d5dec4a88f3e12c1
#
_entry.id   c894830d3f09c322d5dec4a88f3e12c1
#
_cell.length_a   1.000
_cell.length_b   1.000
_cell.length_c   1.000
_cell.angle_alpha   90.00
_cell.angle_beta   90.00
_cell.angle_gamma   90.00
#
_symmetry.space_group_name_H-M   'P 1'
#
loop_
_entity.id
_entity.type
_entity.pdbx_description
1 polymer ?
#
loop_
_entity_poly.entity_id
_entity_poly.type
_entity_poly.pdbx_seq_one_letter_code
_entity_poly.pdbx_strand_id
1 'polypeptide(L)'
;MSSYEKRLNKYISDSGYCSRRFADKLIENNRVTINGKIPELGTKVVSGDKVCVDGNEIKASASNHTDRVYIAYNKPVGITCTTERHVKGNIIDAIGHTKRIFPIGRLDKPSEGLIFLTSDGDIVNKILRAENAHDKEYIVKVDKPISERFIERMSKGVPILGTITKPCKVKPESKFVFRIILTQGLN
;
A
#
# COMPACT_ATOMS: atom_id res chain seq x y z
N MET A 1 3.39 -25.06 19.68
CA MET A 1 2.30 -24.06 19.60
C MET A 1 2.95 -22.72 19.25
N SER A 2 2.70 -22.18 18.05
CA SER A 2 3.24 -20.88 17.65
C SER A 2 2.57 -19.83 18.54
N SER A 3 3.35 -19.15 19.38
CA SER A 3 2.86 -18.04 20.22
C SER A 3 2.40 -16.92 19.28
N TYR A 4 1.09 -16.62 19.29
CA TYR A 4 0.55 -15.47 18.60
C TYR A 4 1.17 -14.21 19.21
N GLU A 5 1.99 -13.53 18.44
CA GLU A 5 2.63 -12.28 18.82
C GLU A 5 2.48 -11.27 17.71
N LYS A 6 1.85 -10.11 17.97
CA LYS A 6 1.59 -9.07 16.98
C LYS A 6 1.93 -7.68 17.54
N ARG A 7 2.58 -6.82 16.75
CA ARG A 7 2.82 -5.43 17.17
C ARG A 7 1.51 -4.73 17.49
N LEU A 8 1.47 -3.96 18.58
CA LEU A 8 0.25 -3.29 19.08
C LEU A 8 -0.38 -2.37 18.03
N ASN A 9 0.40 -1.55 17.33
CA ASN A 9 -0.13 -0.68 16.28
C ASN A 9 -0.76 -1.48 15.12
N LYS A 10 -0.20 -2.66 14.80
CA LYS A 10 -0.80 -3.58 13.82
C LYS A 10 -2.09 -4.17 14.36
N TYR A 11 -2.12 -4.57 15.63
CA TYR A 11 -3.33 -5.10 16.28
C TYR A 11 -4.49 -4.10 16.21
N ILE A 12 -4.24 -2.83 16.60
CA ILE A 12 -5.22 -1.74 16.54
C ILE A 12 -5.68 -1.49 15.09
N SER A 13 -4.75 -1.53 14.14
CA SER A 13 -5.09 -1.35 12.72
C SER A 13 -5.91 -2.51 12.14
N ASP A 14 -5.60 -3.75 12.53
CA ASP A 14 -6.31 -4.96 12.09
C ASP A 14 -7.72 -5.07 12.71
N SER A 15 -7.98 -4.39 13.85
CA SER A 15 -9.33 -4.26 14.40
C SER A 15 -10.24 -3.32 13.59
N GLY A 16 -9.68 -2.60 12.61
CA GLY A 16 -10.41 -1.61 11.83
C GLY A 16 -10.48 -0.22 12.48
N TYR A 17 -9.95 -0.06 13.71
CA TYR A 17 -10.05 1.19 14.48
C TYR A 17 -9.40 2.39 13.76
N CYS A 18 -8.12 2.23 13.34
CA CYS A 18 -7.39 3.32 12.66
C CYS A 18 -6.18 2.81 11.86
N SER A 19 -5.40 3.72 11.25
CA SER A 19 -4.13 3.37 10.60
C SER A 19 -3.04 3.05 11.62
N ARG A 20 -2.00 2.30 11.23
CA ARG A 20 -0.84 2.01 12.11
C ARG A 20 -0.17 3.27 12.63
N ARG A 21 0.04 4.28 11.76
CA ARG A 21 0.62 5.58 12.15
C ARG A 21 -0.26 6.34 13.14
N PHE A 22 -1.58 6.24 13.00
CA PHE A 22 -2.49 6.87 13.97
C PHE A 22 -2.54 6.07 15.26
N ALA A 23 -2.44 4.74 15.21
CA ALA A 23 -2.30 3.91 16.39
C ALA A 23 -1.02 4.24 17.20
N ASP A 24 0.12 4.49 16.52
CA ASP A 24 1.35 4.94 17.19
C ASP A 24 1.10 6.26 17.94
N LYS A 25 0.40 7.23 17.33
CA LYS A 25 0.01 8.48 18.00
C LYS A 25 -0.91 8.27 19.20
N LEU A 26 -1.83 7.30 19.14
CA LEU A 26 -2.69 6.97 20.28
C LEU A 26 -1.88 6.38 21.44
N ILE A 27 -0.88 5.54 21.15
CA ILE A 27 0.03 4.95 22.14
C ILE A 27 0.86 6.06 22.79
N GLU A 28 1.50 6.93 22.01
CA GLU A 28 2.30 8.07 22.48
C GLU A 28 1.47 9.03 23.38
N ASN A 29 0.19 9.19 23.10
CA ASN A 29 -0.72 10.02 23.89
C ASN A 29 -1.39 9.27 25.05
N ASN A 30 -0.90 8.09 25.44
CA ASN A 30 -1.42 7.28 26.55
C ASN A 30 -2.92 6.93 26.45
N ARG A 31 -3.46 6.88 25.22
CA ARG A 31 -4.87 6.56 24.95
C ARG A 31 -5.12 5.06 24.75
N VAL A 32 -4.06 4.24 24.85
CA VAL A 32 -4.12 2.78 24.69
C VAL A 32 -3.68 2.11 25.97
N THR A 33 -4.34 1.01 26.33
CA THR A 33 -3.91 0.15 27.44
C THR A 33 -3.90 -1.32 27.00
N ILE A 34 -2.99 -2.09 27.57
CA ILE A 34 -2.97 -3.56 27.52
C ILE A 34 -3.09 -4.07 28.95
N ASN A 35 -4.14 -4.84 29.22
CA ASN A 35 -4.43 -5.36 30.57
C ASN A 35 -4.43 -4.25 31.64
N GLY A 36 -4.95 -3.05 31.29
CA GLY A 36 -5.01 -1.88 32.15
C GLY A 36 -3.71 -1.09 32.32
N LYS A 37 -2.61 -1.50 31.67
CA LYS A 37 -1.30 -0.80 31.72
C LYS A 37 -1.07 -0.02 30.42
N ILE A 38 -0.42 1.14 30.53
CA ILE A 38 -0.02 1.95 29.39
C ILE A 38 1.19 1.28 28.70
N PRO A 39 1.09 0.94 27.40
CA PRO A 39 2.20 0.33 26.65
C PRO A 39 3.12 1.38 26.07
N GLU A 40 4.36 0.96 25.78
CA GLU A 40 5.32 1.74 24.99
C GLU A 40 5.16 1.48 23.49
N LEU A 41 5.74 2.38 22.67
CA LEU A 41 5.88 2.15 21.23
C LEU A 41 6.65 0.85 20.96
N GLY A 42 6.14 0.05 20.02
CA GLY A 42 6.76 -1.23 19.67
C GLY A 42 6.31 -2.42 20.53
N THR A 43 5.55 -2.18 21.61
CA THR A 43 4.94 -3.25 22.41
C THR A 43 4.20 -4.25 21.53
N LYS A 44 4.27 -5.52 21.89
CA LYS A 44 3.59 -6.62 21.21
C LYS A 44 2.42 -7.12 22.06
N VAL A 45 1.37 -7.53 21.39
CA VAL A 45 0.15 -8.15 21.96
C VAL A 45 0.27 -9.65 21.79
N VAL A 46 0.00 -10.40 22.84
CA VAL A 46 -0.05 -11.85 22.83
C VAL A 46 -1.49 -12.38 22.99
N SER A 47 -1.67 -13.66 22.79
CA SER A 47 -2.99 -14.28 22.97
C SER A 47 -3.48 -14.11 24.42
N GLY A 48 -4.71 -13.64 24.58
CA GLY A 48 -5.32 -13.39 25.89
C GLY A 48 -5.19 -11.94 26.39
N ASP A 49 -4.37 -11.10 25.74
CA ASP A 49 -4.29 -9.70 26.12
C ASP A 49 -5.58 -8.94 25.80
N LYS A 50 -5.99 -8.11 26.74
CA LYS A 50 -7.10 -7.17 26.60
C LYS A 50 -6.58 -5.80 26.20
N VAL A 51 -6.82 -5.40 24.95
CA VAL A 51 -6.42 -4.10 24.43
C VAL A 51 -7.60 -3.14 24.45
N CYS A 52 -7.40 -1.96 25.03
CA CYS A 52 -8.42 -0.90 25.05
C CYS A 52 -7.86 0.38 24.42
N VAL A 53 -8.72 1.11 23.71
CA VAL A 53 -8.47 2.48 23.22
C VAL A 53 -9.53 3.39 23.82
N ASP A 54 -9.11 4.47 24.49
CA ASP A 54 -10.01 5.38 25.21
C ASP A 54 -10.97 4.64 26.17
N GLY A 55 -10.46 3.60 26.84
CA GLY A 55 -11.23 2.78 27.77
C GLY A 55 -12.13 1.72 27.13
N ASN A 56 -12.32 1.74 25.81
CA ASN A 56 -13.15 0.79 25.08
C ASN A 56 -12.29 -0.39 24.57
N GLU A 57 -12.71 -1.61 24.92
CA GLU A 57 -12.03 -2.82 24.43
C GLU A 57 -12.15 -2.94 22.91
N ILE A 58 -11.04 -3.15 22.25
CA ILE A 58 -10.99 -3.46 20.82
C ILE A 58 -10.52 -4.91 20.63
N LYS A 59 -11.18 -5.61 19.71
CA LYS A 59 -10.77 -6.96 19.30
C LYS A 59 -10.22 -6.87 17.90
N ALA A 60 -8.95 -7.25 17.73
CA ALA A 60 -8.49 -7.51 16.36
C ALA A 60 -9.44 -8.54 15.78
N SER A 61 -10.00 -8.24 14.61
CA SER A 61 -10.79 -9.24 13.88
C SER A 61 -9.94 -10.50 13.89
N ALA A 62 -10.39 -11.49 14.64
CA ALA A 62 -9.73 -12.79 14.69
C ALA A 62 -9.49 -13.17 13.22
N SER A 63 -8.41 -13.87 12.95
CA SER A 63 -7.92 -14.32 11.65
C SER A 63 -8.97 -15.08 10.79
N ASN A 64 -10.24 -14.70 10.89
CA ASN A 64 -11.31 -15.15 10.03
C ASN A 64 -11.06 -14.59 8.64
N HIS A 65 -10.34 -15.37 7.83
CA HIS A 65 -10.14 -15.13 6.41
C HIS A 65 -11.46 -14.84 5.67
N THR A 66 -12.58 -15.27 6.22
CA THR A 66 -13.95 -15.09 5.69
C THR A 66 -14.47 -13.65 5.78
N ASP A 67 -13.90 -12.82 6.63
CA ASP A 67 -14.37 -11.43 6.85
C ASP A 67 -13.53 -10.36 6.13
N ARG A 68 -12.54 -10.78 5.35
CA ARG A 68 -11.68 -9.90 4.57
C ARG A 68 -12.38 -9.41 3.32
N VAL A 69 -12.19 -8.15 3.01
CA VAL A 69 -12.75 -7.50 1.82
C VAL A 69 -11.67 -7.37 0.76
N TYR A 70 -12.00 -7.72 -0.46
CA TYR A 70 -11.19 -7.51 -1.67
C TYR A 70 -12.09 -6.89 -2.73
N ILE A 71 -11.68 -5.74 -3.25
CA ILE A 71 -12.44 -4.96 -4.23
C ILE A 71 -11.56 -4.76 -5.45
N ALA A 72 -12.07 -5.12 -6.62
CA ALA A 72 -11.53 -4.71 -7.91
C ALA A 72 -12.27 -3.43 -8.33
N TYR A 73 -11.55 -2.32 -8.43
CA TYR A 73 -12.12 -1.02 -8.73
C TYR A 73 -11.51 -0.46 -10.02
N ASN A 74 -12.36 -0.11 -10.98
CA ASN A 74 -11.94 0.65 -12.13
C ASN A 74 -11.89 2.13 -11.74
N LYS A 75 -10.71 2.60 -11.34
CA LYS A 75 -10.52 3.97 -10.88
C LYS A 75 -10.70 4.95 -12.03
N PRO A 76 -11.60 5.93 -11.95
CA PRO A 76 -11.69 6.98 -12.93
C PRO A 76 -10.58 8.04 -12.76
N VAL A 77 -10.36 8.83 -13.81
CA VAL A 77 -9.55 10.05 -13.73
C VAL A 77 -10.10 10.99 -12.66
N GLY A 78 -9.21 11.71 -11.96
CA GLY A 78 -9.58 12.72 -10.95
C GLY A 78 -9.64 12.19 -9.51
N ILE A 79 -9.64 10.87 -9.30
CA ILE A 79 -9.63 10.26 -7.96
C ILE A 79 -8.19 10.05 -7.48
N THR A 80 -7.90 10.48 -6.25
CA THR A 80 -6.59 10.34 -5.61
C THR A 80 -6.52 9.05 -4.81
N CYS A 81 -5.51 8.21 -5.05
CA CYS A 81 -5.27 6.96 -4.31
C CYS A 81 -4.66 7.24 -2.93
N THR A 82 -5.47 7.74 -2.00
CA THR A 82 -5.09 7.99 -0.61
C THR A 82 -6.18 7.54 0.35
N THR A 83 -5.78 7.16 1.58
CA THR A 83 -6.69 6.88 2.70
C THR A 83 -6.93 8.10 3.57
N GLU A 84 -6.35 9.24 3.24
CA GLU A 84 -6.51 10.50 3.97
C GLU A 84 -7.83 11.16 3.62
N ARG A 85 -8.81 11.10 4.52
CA ARG A 85 -10.18 11.57 4.26
C ARG A 85 -10.30 13.09 4.10
N HIS A 86 -9.32 13.88 4.58
CA HIS A 86 -9.31 15.32 4.34
C HIS A 86 -8.98 15.69 2.87
N VAL A 87 -8.42 14.75 2.11
CA VAL A 87 -8.18 14.95 0.67
C VAL A 87 -9.48 14.72 -0.08
N LYS A 88 -10.05 15.79 -0.64
CA LYS A 88 -11.27 15.69 -1.45
C LYS A 88 -11.04 14.83 -2.70
N GLY A 89 -12.00 13.98 -3.04
CA GLY A 89 -11.90 13.05 -4.17
C GLY A 89 -10.91 11.91 -3.92
N ASN A 90 -10.74 11.49 -2.66
CA ASN A 90 -9.97 10.30 -2.32
C ASN A 90 -10.71 9.01 -2.70
N ILE A 91 -9.95 7.93 -2.91
CA ILE A 91 -10.49 6.64 -3.37
C ILE A 91 -11.40 5.97 -2.33
N ILE A 92 -11.20 6.25 -1.03
CA ILE A 92 -11.99 5.64 0.04
C ILE A 92 -13.42 6.18 0.01
N ASP A 93 -13.56 7.50 -0.12
CA ASP A 93 -14.88 8.15 -0.21
C ASP A 93 -15.58 7.82 -1.54
N ALA A 94 -14.81 7.71 -2.63
CA ALA A 94 -15.36 7.33 -3.94
C ALA A 94 -15.98 5.92 -3.95
N ILE A 95 -15.45 4.99 -3.15
CA ILE A 95 -15.99 3.63 -3.03
C ILE A 95 -17.08 3.55 -1.95
N GLY A 96 -16.97 4.31 -0.87
CA GLY A 96 -17.99 4.38 0.20
C GLY A 96 -18.19 3.07 0.97
N HIS A 97 -17.17 2.21 1.08
CA HIS A 97 -17.29 0.92 1.79
C HIS A 97 -17.33 1.12 3.31
N THR A 98 -18.18 0.35 4.01
CA THR A 98 -18.39 0.45 5.46
C THR A 98 -17.19 0.01 6.29
N LYS A 99 -16.48 -1.05 5.86
CA LYS A 99 -15.24 -1.48 6.49
C LYS A 99 -14.08 -0.60 6.07
N ARG A 100 -13.08 -0.49 6.94
CA ARG A 100 -11.82 0.18 6.61
C ARG A 100 -11.09 -0.61 5.53
N ILE A 101 -10.94 -0.02 4.37
CA ILE A 101 -10.20 -0.56 3.22
C ILE A 101 -9.05 0.39 2.83
N PHE A 102 -8.09 -0.12 2.08
CA PHE A 102 -6.97 0.67 1.53
C PHE A 102 -6.52 0.07 0.19
N PRO A 103 -5.98 0.90 -0.70
CA PRO A 103 -5.56 0.44 -2.02
C PRO A 103 -4.27 -0.39 -1.95
N ILE A 104 -4.17 -1.37 -2.84
CA ILE A 104 -2.96 -2.15 -3.11
C ILE A 104 -2.20 -1.45 -4.24
N GLY A 105 -1.19 -0.66 -3.88
CA GLY A 105 -0.50 0.22 -4.80
C GLY A 105 -1.27 1.53 -5.04
N ARG A 106 -0.84 2.27 -6.06
CA ARG A 106 -1.44 3.57 -6.40
C ARG A 106 -1.46 3.77 -7.92
N LEU A 107 -2.51 4.41 -8.39
CA LEU A 107 -2.58 5.07 -9.68
C LEU A 107 -2.60 6.58 -9.42
N ASP A 108 -1.96 7.34 -10.28
CA ASP A 108 -1.95 8.80 -10.18
C ASP A 108 -3.35 9.40 -10.37
N LYS A 109 -3.55 10.61 -9.89
CA LYS A 109 -4.84 11.29 -10.01
C LYS A 109 -5.35 11.39 -11.46
N PRO A 110 -4.50 11.72 -12.46
CA PRO A 110 -4.91 11.75 -13.86
C PRO A 110 -4.97 10.37 -14.54
N SER A 111 -4.52 9.31 -13.86
CA SER A 111 -4.57 7.94 -14.40
C SER A 111 -5.90 7.27 -14.09
N GLU A 112 -6.32 6.38 -14.98
CA GLU A 112 -7.49 5.52 -14.82
C GLU A 112 -7.13 4.04 -14.96
N GLY A 113 -8.02 3.15 -14.53
CA GLY A 113 -7.86 1.71 -14.70
C GLY A 113 -8.00 0.90 -13.42
N LEU A 114 -7.70 -0.38 -13.52
CA LEU A 114 -7.89 -1.34 -12.43
C LEU A 114 -6.94 -1.08 -11.27
N ILE A 115 -7.51 -0.99 -10.07
CA ILE A 115 -6.79 -1.00 -8.80
C ILE A 115 -7.53 -1.91 -7.81
N PHE A 116 -6.78 -2.65 -7.00
CA PHE A 116 -7.36 -3.45 -5.94
C PHE A 116 -7.35 -2.69 -4.62
N LEU A 117 -8.41 -2.88 -3.82
CA LEU A 117 -8.46 -2.44 -2.43
C LEU A 117 -8.80 -3.61 -1.53
N THR A 118 -8.36 -3.53 -0.28
CA THR A 118 -8.58 -4.61 0.68
C THR A 118 -8.62 -4.08 2.11
N SER A 119 -9.23 -4.86 3.00
CA SER A 119 -9.08 -4.71 4.46
C SER A 119 -7.89 -5.54 5.02
N ASP A 120 -7.26 -6.39 4.20
CA ASP A 120 -6.16 -7.28 4.58
C ASP A 120 -4.79 -6.63 4.37
N GLY A 121 -4.17 -6.13 5.45
CA GLY A 121 -2.83 -5.52 5.38
C GLY A 121 -1.70 -6.50 5.06
N ASP A 122 -1.89 -7.79 5.26
CA ASP A 122 -0.83 -8.78 5.03
C ASP A 122 -0.67 -9.09 3.54
N ILE A 123 -1.78 -9.13 2.78
CA ILE A 123 -1.72 -9.33 1.32
C ILE A 123 -1.02 -8.17 0.61
N VAL A 124 -1.18 -6.94 1.11
CA VAL A 124 -0.51 -5.76 0.53
C VAL A 124 1.01 -5.92 0.54
N ASN A 125 1.55 -6.35 1.69
CA ASN A 125 2.99 -6.60 1.81
C ASN A 125 3.45 -7.71 0.87
N LYS A 126 2.68 -8.80 0.72
CA LYS A 126 3.00 -9.90 -0.19
C LYS A 126 3.04 -9.44 -1.65
N ILE A 127 2.16 -8.52 -2.04
CA ILE A 127 2.08 -8.03 -3.42
C ILE A 127 3.11 -6.92 -3.69
N LEU A 128 3.28 -5.96 -2.76
CA LEU A 128 4.02 -4.72 -3.04
C LEU A 128 5.49 -4.72 -2.61
N ARG A 129 5.96 -5.73 -1.85
CA ARG A 129 7.37 -5.75 -1.43
C ARG A 129 8.31 -5.84 -2.63
N ALA A 130 9.29 -4.95 -2.66
CA ALA A 130 10.30 -4.89 -3.74
C ALA A 130 11.11 -6.19 -3.88
N GLU A 131 11.28 -6.93 -2.77
CA GLU A 131 11.94 -8.24 -2.76
C GLU A 131 11.21 -9.31 -3.57
N ASN A 132 9.90 -9.14 -3.80
CA ASN A 132 9.11 -10.04 -4.65
C ASN A 132 9.33 -9.78 -6.15
N ALA A 133 10.12 -8.75 -6.52
CA ALA A 133 10.54 -8.43 -7.88
C ALA A 133 9.44 -8.52 -8.94
N HIS A 134 8.20 -8.09 -8.59
CA HIS A 134 7.10 -8.09 -9.54
C HIS A 134 7.37 -7.14 -10.70
N ASP A 135 7.38 -7.69 -11.89
CA ASP A 135 7.51 -6.94 -13.14
C ASP A 135 6.34 -5.95 -13.31
N LYS A 136 6.69 -4.72 -13.67
CA LYS A 136 5.74 -3.68 -14.07
C LYS A 136 5.99 -3.39 -15.54
N GLU A 137 5.08 -3.83 -16.37
CA GLU A 137 5.17 -3.67 -17.81
C GLU A 137 4.38 -2.43 -18.25
N TYR A 138 5.02 -1.62 -19.09
CA TYR A 138 4.42 -0.42 -19.67
C TYR A 138 4.61 -0.40 -21.18
N ILE A 139 3.58 0.05 -21.89
CA ILE A 139 3.66 0.46 -23.29
C ILE A 139 3.64 1.98 -23.29
N VAL A 140 4.74 2.58 -23.73
CA VAL A 140 4.95 4.03 -23.65
C VAL A 140 4.96 4.63 -25.04
N LYS A 141 4.07 5.60 -25.28
CA LYS A 141 4.07 6.41 -26.51
C LYS A 141 4.77 7.74 -26.22
N VAL A 142 5.67 8.13 -27.13
CA VAL A 142 6.45 9.36 -27.05
C VAL A 142 6.24 10.22 -28.29
N ASP A 143 6.58 11.51 -28.16
CA ASP A 143 6.48 12.51 -29.24
C ASP A 143 7.66 12.52 -30.21
N LYS A 144 8.79 11.90 -29.82
CA LYS A 144 10.01 11.84 -30.65
C LYS A 144 10.26 10.41 -31.14
N PRO A 145 10.83 10.25 -32.34
CA PRO A 145 11.20 8.95 -32.87
C PRO A 145 12.18 8.21 -31.94
N ILE A 146 11.92 6.93 -31.71
CA ILE A 146 12.74 6.05 -30.89
C ILE A 146 13.93 5.58 -31.74
N SER A 147 15.16 5.82 -31.25
CA SER A 147 16.40 5.36 -31.85
C SER A 147 16.96 4.16 -31.10
N GLU A 148 17.82 3.37 -31.75
CA GLU A 148 18.56 2.28 -31.10
C GLU A 148 19.36 2.78 -29.88
N ARG A 149 20.00 3.95 -30.02
CA ARG A 149 20.74 4.58 -28.92
C ARG A 149 19.83 4.94 -27.74
N PHE A 150 18.58 5.34 -27.97
CA PHE A 150 17.59 5.57 -26.91
C PHE A 150 17.30 4.27 -26.15
N ILE A 151 17.01 3.18 -26.87
CA ILE A 151 16.73 1.86 -26.30
C ILE A 151 17.90 1.37 -25.45
N GLU A 152 19.13 1.45 -26.00
CA GLU A 152 20.35 1.05 -25.29
C GLU A 152 20.56 1.83 -23.98
N ARG A 153 20.43 3.16 -24.03
CA ARG A 153 20.61 4.01 -22.85
C ARG A 153 19.53 3.78 -21.81
N MET A 154 18.27 3.65 -22.22
CA MET A 154 17.13 3.41 -21.33
C MET A 154 17.27 2.05 -20.63
N SER A 155 17.73 1.01 -21.34
CA SER A 155 17.87 -0.34 -20.77
C SER A 155 19.00 -0.45 -19.74
N LYS A 156 20.04 0.38 -19.82
CA LYS A 156 21.17 0.40 -18.87
C LYS A 156 20.86 1.14 -17.56
N GLY A 157 19.71 1.77 -17.46
CA GLY A 157 19.31 2.63 -16.36
C GLY A 157 19.55 4.11 -16.67
N VAL A 158 18.72 4.95 -16.04
CA VAL A 158 18.72 6.40 -16.25
C VAL A 158 18.88 7.15 -14.91
N PRO A 159 19.54 8.32 -14.90
CA PRO A 159 19.66 9.15 -13.71
C PRO A 159 18.31 9.80 -13.38
N ILE A 160 17.77 9.51 -12.21
CA ILE A 160 16.51 10.08 -11.68
C ILE A 160 16.71 10.33 -10.20
N LEU A 161 16.32 11.52 -9.71
CA LEU A 161 16.33 11.89 -8.29
C LEU A 161 17.68 11.62 -7.59
N GLY A 162 18.80 11.93 -8.27
CA GLY A 162 20.14 11.74 -7.71
C GLY A 162 20.64 10.30 -7.65
N THR A 163 19.91 9.35 -8.22
CA THR A 163 20.33 7.95 -8.33
C THR A 163 20.24 7.45 -9.78
N ILE A 164 20.90 6.33 -10.06
CA ILE A 164 20.75 5.64 -11.35
C ILE A 164 19.80 4.47 -11.14
N THR A 165 18.76 4.38 -11.98
CA THR A 165 17.80 3.27 -11.92
C THR A 165 18.48 1.94 -12.28
N LYS A 166 17.92 0.85 -11.79
CA LYS A 166 18.39 -0.50 -12.19
C LYS A 166 18.21 -0.71 -13.69
N PRO A 167 19.08 -1.51 -14.32
CA PRO A 167 18.86 -1.96 -15.69
C PRO A 167 17.47 -2.59 -15.85
N CYS A 168 16.89 -2.42 -17.02
CA CYS A 168 15.55 -2.91 -17.34
C CYS A 168 15.44 -3.40 -18.78
N LYS A 169 14.40 -4.15 -19.09
CA LYS A 169 14.14 -4.61 -20.46
C LYS A 169 13.38 -3.53 -21.22
N VAL A 170 13.91 -3.08 -22.35
CA VAL A 170 13.27 -2.10 -23.24
C VAL A 170 13.24 -2.66 -24.65
N LYS A 171 12.08 -2.60 -25.31
CA LYS A 171 11.90 -3.11 -26.68
C LYS A 171 11.10 -2.09 -27.49
N PRO A 172 11.56 -1.72 -28.70
CA PRO A 172 10.76 -0.89 -29.61
C PRO A 172 9.56 -1.68 -30.13
N GLU A 173 8.37 -1.08 -30.16
CA GLU A 173 7.15 -1.62 -30.73
C GLU A 173 6.82 -0.90 -32.07
N SER A 174 7.11 0.39 -32.16
CA SER A 174 6.99 1.19 -33.38
C SER A 174 7.91 2.41 -33.32
N LYS A 175 7.84 3.28 -34.34
CA LYS A 175 8.64 4.52 -34.42
C LYS A 175 8.48 5.42 -33.19
N PHE A 176 7.32 5.39 -32.51
CA PHE A 176 6.99 6.27 -31.36
C PHE A 176 6.49 5.51 -30.13
N VAL A 177 6.57 4.17 -30.13
CA VAL A 177 6.07 3.33 -29.03
C VAL A 177 7.14 2.33 -28.64
N PHE A 178 7.42 2.22 -27.35
CA PHE A 178 8.27 1.18 -26.78
C PHE A 178 7.63 0.49 -25.59
N ARG A 179 8.05 -0.72 -25.33
CA ARG A 179 7.68 -1.51 -24.17
C ARG A 179 8.84 -1.46 -23.18
N ILE A 180 8.52 -1.27 -21.90
CA ILE A 180 9.51 -1.30 -20.81
C ILE A 180 9.01 -2.16 -19.66
N ILE A 181 9.88 -2.99 -19.10
CA ILE A 181 9.60 -3.84 -17.95
C ILE A 181 10.49 -3.40 -16.79
N LEU A 182 9.86 -2.91 -15.72
CA LEU A 182 10.53 -2.39 -14.54
C LEU A 182 10.27 -3.30 -13.34
N THR A 183 11.30 -3.61 -12.58
CA THR A 183 11.21 -4.30 -11.27
C THR A 183 11.32 -3.32 -10.10
N GLN A 184 11.88 -2.12 -10.33
CA GLN A 184 12.08 -1.07 -9.34
C GLN A 184 11.02 0.02 -9.47
N GLY A 185 10.47 0.49 -8.34
CA GLY A 185 9.72 1.74 -8.23
C GLY A 185 10.56 2.74 -7.43
N LEU A 186 10.73 3.96 -7.94
CA LEU A 186 11.23 5.10 -7.18
C LEU A 186 10.02 5.93 -6.75
N ASN A 187 9.90 6.20 -5.44
CA ASN A 187 8.86 7.07 -4.87
C ASN A 187 9.43 8.47 -4.70
#